data_69806b961024d8834218608a8096d43f
#
_entry.id   69806b961024d8834218608a8096d43f
#
_cell.length_a   1.000
_cell.length_b   1.000
_cell.length_c   1.000
_cell.angle_alpha   90.00
_cell.angle_beta   90.00
_cell.angle_gamma   90.00
#
_symmetry.space_group_name_H-M   'P 1'
#
loop_
_entity.id
_entity.type
_entity.pdbx_description
1 polymer ?
#
loop_
_entity_poly.entity_id
_entity_poly.type
_entity_poly.pdbx_seq_one_letter_code
_entity_poly.pdbx_strand_id
1 'polypeptide(L)'
;MDQRDPTGSLFFVPIYYSDNIIMAVILPNQVLESGTKYNKCKYNISHQALFQTPLFEINIDDIDNRELEKNIYNLRDKEEGITLSNRGGWHSIIQSSCRETIDDTFKPVIDKLITVLGALPFDPKIETVDDISIWANINPKGSHNTVHNHPNCDLAGVYYVKVPEGDCGNIGFHDPRPSLFGNTFITERYVGGTVIPRFPVEGNMYLFPSSLNHDVDTSNVDEDRISISFNLIVR
;
A
#
# COMPACT_ATOMS: atom_id res chain seq x y z
N MET A 1 -25.90 -31.75 8.88
CA MET A 1 -26.91 -30.66 8.95
C MET A 1 -26.62 -29.73 7.80
N ASP A 2 -27.53 -29.72 6.86
CA ASP A 2 -27.40 -28.95 5.60
C ASP A 2 -27.68 -27.48 5.88
N GLN A 3 -26.62 -26.63 5.81
CA GLN A 3 -26.73 -25.18 5.93
C GLN A 3 -26.71 -24.57 4.52
N ARG A 4 -27.80 -24.68 3.80
CA ARG A 4 -28.02 -23.94 2.55
C ARG A 4 -28.70 -22.62 2.85
N ASP A 5 -28.07 -21.52 2.43
CA ASP A 5 -28.75 -20.25 2.27
C ASP A 5 -29.84 -20.41 1.17
N PRO A 6 -31.05 -19.90 1.40
CA PRO A 6 -32.15 -19.97 0.43
C PRO A 6 -31.89 -19.22 -0.91
N THR A 7 -30.81 -18.44 -1.00
CA THR A 7 -30.44 -17.67 -2.22
C THR A 7 -29.47 -18.41 -3.13
N GLY A 8 -28.99 -19.60 -2.79
CA GLY A 8 -28.06 -20.38 -3.61
C GLY A 8 -26.64 -19.83 -3.69
N SER A 9 -26.26 -18.95 -2.76
CA SER A 9 -24.93 -18.35 -2.72
C SER A 9 -23.85 -19.37 -2.34
N LEU A 10 -22.70 -19.28 -3.00
CA LEU A 10 -21.53 -20.11 -2.74
C LEU A 10 -20.82 -19.65 -1.47
N PHE A 11 -20.62 -20.57 -0.50
CA PHE A 11 -19.81 -20.28 0.67
C PHE A 11 -18.35 -20.64 0.41
N PHE A 12 -17.44 -19.74 0.78
CA PHE A 12 -15.99 -19.96 0.76
C PHE A 12 -15.51 -20.17 2.18
N VAL A 13 -14.78 -21.26 2.40
CA VAL A 13 -14.06 -21.49 3.64
C VAL A 13 -12.57 -21.31 3.35
N PRO A 14 -11.88 -20.37 4.00
CA PRO A 14 -10.43 -20.28 3.89
C PRO A 14 -9.82 -21.51 4.61
N ILE A 15 -9.02 -22.26 3.89
CA ILE A 15 -8.19 -23.32 4.48
C ILE A 15 -6.79 -22.73 4.65
N TYR A 16 -6.37 -22.52 5.90
CA TYR A 16 -5.03 -22.07 6.23
C TYR A 16 -4.09 -23.27 6.31
N TYR A 17 -3.10 -23.29 5.42
CA TYR A 17 -1.89 -24.09 5.59
C TYR A 17 -0.71 -23.15 5.75
N SER A 18 0.22 -23.51 6.65
CA SER A 18 1.42 -22.71 6.93
C SER A 18 2.04 -22.21 5.63
N ASP A 19 2.14 -20.88 5.53
CA ASP A 19 2.83 -20.10 4.48
C ASP A 19 2.17 -19.99 3.09
N ASN A 20 0.97 -20.56 2.87
CA ASN A 20 0.24 -20.34 1.62
C ASN A 20 -1.28 -20.33 1.86
N ILE A 21 -1.96 -19.30 1.41
CA ILE A 21 -3.43 -19.26 1.39
C ILE A 21 -3.89 -20.08 0.18
N ILE A 22 -4.33 -21.31 0.41
CA ILE A 22 -5.04 -22.08 -0.61
C ILE A 22 -6.53 -21.84 -0.44
N MET A 23 -7.12 -21.07 -1.32
CA MET A 23 -8.58 -20.99 -1.39
C MET A 23 -9.09 -22.23 -2.13
N ALA A 24 -9.62 -23.19 -1.38
CA ALA A 24 -10.34 -24.30 -1.97
C ALA A 24 -11.77 -23.85 -2.30
N VAL A 25 -12.13 -23.84 -3.56
CA VAL A 25 -13.52 -23.68 -3.98
C VAL A 25 -14.19 -25.04 -3.81
N ILE A 26 -14.99 -25.18 -2.76
CA ILE A 26 -15.92 -26.33 -2.65
C ILE A 26 -17.14 -25.95 -3.49
N LEU A 27 -17.15 -26.43 -4.72
CA LEU A 27 -18.38 -26.40 -5.51
C LEU A 27 -19.35 -27.40 -4.85
N PRO A 28 -20.54 -26.99 -4.43
CA PRO A 28 -21.56 -27.95 -4.07
C PRO A 28 -21.76 -28.90 -5.27
N ASN A 29 -22.12 -30.14 -4.99
CA ASN A 29 -22.44 -31.13 -6.03
C ASN A 29 -23.67 -30.70 -6.84
N GLN A 30 -23.53 -29.62 -7.58
CA GLN A 30 -24.54 -29.20 -8.55
C GLN A 30 -24.31 -30.02 -9.81
N VAL A 31 -25.28 -30.88 -10.10
CA VAL A 31 -25.45 -31.41 -11.45
C VAL A 31 -25.76 -30.20 -12.32
N LEU A 32 -24.83 -29.82 -13.17
CA LEU A 32 -25.20 -28.93 -14.26
C LEU A 32 -26.33 -29.58 -15.04
N GLU A 33 -27.35 -28.85 -15.49
CA GLU A 33 -28.49 -29.38 -16.25
C GLU A 33 -28.07 -30.21 -17.46
N SER A 34 -26.80 -30.10 -17.89
CA SER A 34 -26.17 -30.93 -18.91
C SER A 34 -25.82 -32.37 -18.48
N GLY A 35 -25.98 -32.75 -17.20
CA GLY A 35 -25.59 -34.07 -16.68
C GLY A 35 -24.09 -34.32 -16.60
N THR A 36 -23.24 -33.32 -16.84
CA THR A 36 -21.79 -33.50 -16.80
C THR A 36 -21.31 -33.52 -15.34
N LYS A 37 -20.84 -34.69 -14.89
CA LYS A 37 -20.18 -34.85 -13.59
C LYS A 37 -18.72 -34.47 -13.74
N TYR A 38 -18.22 -33.59 -12.86
CA TYR A 38 -16.79 -33.38 -12.74
C TYR A 38 -16.15 -34.67 -12.17
N ASN A 39 -15.39 -35.36 -12.98
CA ASN A 39 -14.54 -36.44 -12.51
C ASN A 39 -13.38 -35.86 -11.72
N LYS A 40 -12.87 -36.61 -10.71
CA LYS A 40 -11.62 -36.25 -10.03
C LYS A 40 -10.54 -35.99 -11.08
N CYS A 41 -10.01 -34.80 -11.08
CA CYS A 41 -8.92 -34.41 -11.99
C CYS A 41 -7.70 -35.31 -11.73
N LYS A 42 -7.22 -36.00 -12.75
CA LYS A 42 -6.01 -36.83 -12.68
C LYS A 42 -4.75 -36.05 -13.09
N TYR A 43 -4.88 -34.73 -13.31
CA TYR A 43 -3.77 -33.92 -13.77
C TYR A 43 -3.06 -33.28 -12.61
N ASN A 44 -1.75 -33.13 -12.72
CA ASN A 44 -0.97 -32.27 -11.84
C ASN A 44 -1.23 -30.81 -12.25
N ILE A 45 -1.72 -30.01 -11.32
CA ILE A 45 -1.96 -28.58 -11.53
C ILE A 45 -0.86 -27.83 -10.82
N SER A 46 -0.11 -27.01 -11.55
CA SER A 46 0.84 -26.05 -10.99
C SER A 46 0.27 -24.65 -11.15
N HIS A 47 0.53 -23.80 -10.17
CA HIS A 47 0.15 -22.39 -10.17
C HIS A 47 1.40 -21.54 -10.17
N GLN A 48 1.41 -20.52 -11.03
CA GLN A 48 2.45 -19.49 -11.07
C GLN A 48 1.78 -18.12 -11.12
N ALA A 49 2.16 -17.24 -10.21
CA ALA A 49 1.75 -15.84 -10.27
C ALA A 49 2.65 -15.08 -11.24
N LEU A 50 2.05 -14.45 -12.26
CA LEU A 50 2.74 -13.63 -13.25
C LEU A 50 2.47 -12.14 -13.01
N PHE A 51 3.44 -11.29 -13.31
CA PHE A 51 3.32 -9.83 -13.23
C PHE A 51 2.95 -9.32 -11.83
N GLN A 52 3.60 -9.86 -10.82
CA GLN A 52 3.42 -9.41 -9.45
C GLN A 52 3.91 -7.97 -9.27
N THR A 53 3.11 -7.14 -8.61
CA THR A 53 3.53 -5.82 -8.16
C THR A 53 3.87 -5.92 -6.68
N PRO A 54 5.12 -5.70 -6.26
CA PRO A 54 5.49 -5.81 -4.86
C PRO A 54 4.94 -4.61 -4.06
N LEU A 55 4.43 -4.89 -2.87
CA LEU A 55 4.13 -3.93 -1.83
C LEU A 55 4.79 -4.44 -0.54
N PHE A 56 5.73 -3.69 -0.01
CA PHE A 56 6.38 -4.01 1.25
C PHE A 56 5.72 -3.22 2.37
N GLU A 57 5.35 -3.93 3.42
CA GLU A 57 4.83 -3.36 4.65
C GLU A 57 5.83 -3.66 5.78
N ILE A 58 6.36 -2.61 6.38
CA ILE A 58 7.43 -2.67 7.37
C ILE A 58 6.96 -1.97 8.64
N ASN A 59 6.96 -2.67 9.77
CA ASN A 59 6.72 -2.06 11.06
C ASN A 59 8.04 -1.57 11.66
N ILE A 60 8.06 -0.30 12.09
CA ILE A 60 9.21 0.38 12.69
C ILE A 60 8.76 0.91 14.06
N ASP A 61 9.30 0.35 15.13
CA ASP A 61 8.88 0.60 16.52
C ASP A 61 9.90 1.43 17.33
N ASP A 62 11.00 1.83 16.72
CA ASP A 62 12.12 2.51 17.37
C ASP A 62 12.33 3.96 16.88
N ILE A 63 11.32 4.59 16.26
CA ILE A 63 11.26 6.03 16.00
C ILE A 63 10.39 6.71 17.07
N ASP A 64 10.88 7.81 17.65
CA ASP A 64 10.06 8.66 18.53
C ASP A 64 9.08 9.50 17.69
N ASN A 65 7.91 8.92 17.44
CA ASN A 65 6.87 9.56 16.64
C ASN A 65 6.31 10.85 17.27
N ARG A 66 6.38 11.00 18.58
CA ARG A 66 5.91 12.25 19.25
C ARG A 66 6.86 13.40 18.98
N GLU A 67 8.17 13.15 19.05
CA GLU A 67 9.17 14.16 18.71
C GLU A 67 9.11 14.48 17.21
N LEU A 68 8.90 13.46 16.36
CA LEU A 68 8.77 13.62 14.92
C LEU A 68 7.52 14.44 14.55
N GLU A 69 6.37 14.17 15.16
CA GLU A 69 5.13 14.96 15.02
C GLU A 69 5.40 16.44 15.33
N LYS A 70 6.01 16.72 16.48
CA LYS A 70 6.35 18.09 16.90
C LYS A 70 7.26 18.79 15.89
N ASN A 71 8.28 18.11 15.39
CA ASN A 71 9.21 18.65 14.39
C ASN A 71 8.52 18.95 13.06
N ILE A 72 7.57 18.10 12.64
CA ILE A 72 6.76 18.34 11.43
C ILE A 72 5.85 19.55 11.58
N TYR A 73 5.21 19.75 12.74
CA TYR A 73 4.44 20.98 12.99
C TYR A 73 5.33 22.22 13.01
N ASN A 74 6.52 22.13 13.59
CA ASN A 74 7.51 23.24 13.55
C ASN A 74 7.97 23.55 12.12
N LEU A 75 8.06 22.53 11.25
CA LEU A 75 8.38 22.74 9.83
C LEU A 75 7.22 23.45 9.12
N ARG A 76 5.98 23.00 9.33
CA ARG A 76 4.78 23.64 8.79
C ARG A 76 4.70 25.14 9.17
N ASP A 77 5.05 25.47 10.40
CA ASP A 77 4.99 26.87 10.87
C ASP A 77 6.06 27.77 10.21
N LYS A 78 7.04 27.19 9.51
CA LYS A 78 8.11 27.91 8.81
C LYS A 78 7.89 28.05 7.31
N GLU A 79 7.02 27.22 6.71
CA GLU A 79 6.81 27.21 5.26
C GLU A 79 5.32 27.02 4.90
N GLU A 80 4.87 27.68 3.84
CA GLU A 80 3.48 27.56 3.37
C GLU A 80 3.15 26.16 2.81
N GLY A 81 4.17 25.41 2.40
CA GLY A 81 4.01 24.14 1.73
C GLY A 81 3.62 24.27 0.26
N ILE A 82 3.34 23.14 -0.36
CA ILE A 82 2.99 23.04 -1.80
C ILE A 82 1.74 22.22 -2.01
N THR A 83 1.11 22.37 -3.18
CA THR A 83 -0.04 21.56 -3.60
C THR A 83 0.32 20.76 -4.83
N LEU A 84 0.26 19.44 -4.71
CA LEU A 84 0.48 18.47 -5.79
C LEU A 84 -0.74 17.54 -5.92
N SER A 85 -0.67 16.31 -5.40
CA SER A 85 -1.82 15.41 -5.32
C SER A 85 -2.72 15.70 -4.13
N ASN A 86 -2.21 16.38 -3.09
CA ASN A 86 -2.93 16.73 -1.87
C ASN A 86 -4.07 17.72 -2.12
N ARG A 87 -5.19 17.51 -1.44
CA ARG A 87 -6.36 18.39 -1.40
C ARG A 87 -6.75 18.60 0.05
N GLY A 88 -6.77 19.86 0.49
CA GLY A 88 -7.15 20.25 1.84
C GLY A 88 -6.10 19.99 2.94
N GLY A 89 -5.01 19.29 2.62
CA GLY A 89 -3.89 19.03 3.54
C GLY A 89 -2.66 19.89 3.25
N TRP A 90 -1.77 19.99 4.24
CA TRP A 90 -0.45 20.60 4.07
C TRP A 90 0.55 19.55 3.60
N HIS A 91 1.40 19.93 2.66
CA HIS A 91 2.48 19.15 2.09
C HIS A 91 3.75 20.01 2.12
N SER A 92 4.79 19.59 2.82
CA SER A 92 6.04 20.35 2.89
C SER A 92 6.70 20.52 1.52
N ILE A 93 7.64 21.45 1.43
CA ILE A 93 8.53 21.48 0.27
C ILE A 93 9.29 20.14 0.18
N ILE A 94 9.40 19.63 -1.04
CA ILE A 94 10.15 18.38 -1.29
C ILE A 94 11.64 18.69 -1.17
N GLN A 95 12.34 17.97 -0.29
CA GLN A 95 13.78 18.03 -0.15
C GLN A 95 14.43 16.82 -0.83
N SER A 96 15.60 17.01 -1.44
CA SER A 96 16.28 15.96 -2.20
C SER A 96 17.75 15.89 -1.80
N SER A 97 18.23 14.69 -1.49
CA SER A 97 19.60 14.45 -1.02
C SER A 97 20.68 14.79 -2.03
N CYS A 98 20.34 14.79 -3.34
CA CYS A 98 21.27 15.16 -4.40
C CYS A 98 21.31 16.69 -4.66
N ARG A 99 20.41 17.49 -4.08
CA ARG A 99 20.30 18.94 -4.34
C ARG A 99 20.65 19.80 -3.14
N GLU A 100 20.39 19.31 -1.93
CA GLU A 100 20.51 20.11 -0.71
C GLU A 100 20.71 19.21 0.52
N THR A 101 21.06 19.82 1.65
CA THR A 101 21.03 19.13 2.94
C THR A 101 19.58 18.97 3.38
N ILE A 102 19.17 17.74 3.61
CA ILE A 102 17.82 17.42 4.09
C ILE A 102 17.71 17.88 5.56
N ASP A 103 16.56 18.45 5.93
CA ASP A 103 16.26 18.86 7.30
C ASP A 103 16.34 17.67 8.27
N ASP A 104 16.90 17.91 9.45
CA ASP A 104 17.10 16.87 10.48
C ASP A 104 15.79 16.22 10.93
N THR A 105 14.64 16.88 10.71
CA THR A 105 13.31 16.30 10.94
C THR A 105 13.14 14.94 10.24
N PHE A 106 13.71 14.78 9.04
CA PHE A 106 13.53 13.54 8.25
C PHE A 106 14.56 12.45 8.55
N LYS A 107 15.64 12.81 9.26
CA LYS A 107 16.76 11.89 9.52
C LYS A 107 16.36 10.55 10.14
N PRO A 108 15.49 10.48 11.18
CA PRO A 108 15.09 9.19 11.76
C PRO A 108 14.46 8.23 10.74
N VAL A 109 13.63 8.77 9.83
CA VAL A 109 12.98 7.96 8.79
C VAL A 109 13.98 7.54 7.72
N ILE A 110 14.90 8.42 7.31
CA ILE A 110 15.96 8.11 6.33
C ILE A 110 16.88 7.00 6.83
N ASP A 111 17.33 7.08 8.09
CA ASP A 111 18.23 6.07 8.69
C ASP A 111 17.58 4.68 8.69
N LYS A 112 16.26 4.60 8.98
CA LYS A 112 15.51 3.35 8.91
C LYS A 112 15.29 2.87 7.47
N LEU A 113 14.95 3.78 6.59
CA LEU A 113 14.73 3.48 5.17
C LEU A 113 15.98 2.83 4.55
N ILE A 114 17.18 3.38 4.79
CA ILE A 114 18.43 2.82 4.30
C ILE A 114 18.63 1.39 4.85
N THR A 115 18.34 1.18 6.14
CA THR A 115 18.43 -0.15 6.75
C THR A 115 17.46 -1.14 6.11
N VAL A 116 16.22 -0.72 5.89
CA VAL A 116 15.15 -1.52 5.27
C VAL A 116 15.54 -1.92 3.84
N LEU A 117 16.05 -1.00 3.03
CA LEU A 117 16.45 -1.27 1.64
C LEU A 117 17.47 -2.40 1.54
N GLY A 118 18.45 -2.45 2.45
CA GLY A 118 19.42 -3.55 2.50
C GLY A 118 18.82 -4.92 2.85
N ALA A 119 17.64 -4.94 3.48
CA ALA A 119 16.96 -6.17 3.89
C ALA A 119 15.92 -6.66 2.86
N LEU A 120 15.52 -5.82 1.90
CA LEU A 120 14.50 -6.19 0.91
C LEU A 120 14.93 -7.38 0.04
N PRO A 121 13.98 -8.24 -0.38
CA PRO A 121 14.26 -9.46 -1.12
C PRO A 121 14.47 -9.22 -2.63
N PHE A 122 15.18 -8.15 -2.99
CA PHE A 122 15.55 -7.92 -4.38
C PHE A 122 16.72 -8.83 -4.81
N ASP A 123 16.70 -9.23 -6.08
CA ASP A 123 17.78 -9.95 -6.72
C ASP A 123 17.97 -9.39 -8.14
N PRO A 124 19.06 -8.64 -8.46
CA PRO A 124 20.15 -8.30 -7.53
C PRO A 124 19.72 -7.38 -6.38
N LYS A 125 20.52 -7.36 -5.32
CA LYS A 125 20.33 -6.44 -4.18
C LYS A 125 20.51 -4.99 -4.63
N ILE A 126 19.85 -4.07 -3.93
CA ILE A 126 20.12 -2.64 -4.06
C ILE A 126 21.52 -2.37 -3.51
N GLU A 127 22.41 -1.84 -4.36
CA GLU A 127 23.79 -1.55 -4.00
C GLU A 127 23.96 -0.11 -3.52
N THR A 128 23.25 0.84 -4.15
CA THR A 128 23.34 2.27 -3.81
C THR A 128 21.99 2.94 -3.82
N VAL A 129 21.89 4.05 -3.09
CA VAL A 129 20.79 5.00 -3.16
C VAL A 129 21.36 6.29 -3.75
N ASP A 130 20.97 6.60 -4.98
CA ASP A 130 21.49 7.76 -5.71
C ASP A 130 20.78 9.07 -5.30
N ASP A 131 19.49 8.99 -4.98
CA ASP A 131 18.71 10.13 -4.45
C ASP A 131 17.57 9.67 -3.54
N ILE A 132 17.32 10.46 -2.50
CA ILE A 132 16.14 10.40 -1.65
C ILE A 132 15.45 11.74 -1.76
N SER A 133 14.26 11.77 -2.33
CA SER A 133 13.35 12.92 -2.24
C SER A 133 12.33 12.64 -1.15
N ILE A 134 12.15 13.57 -0.18
CA ILE A 134 11.36 13.35 1.03
C ILE A 134 10.54 14.60 1.40
N TRP A 135 9.36 14.38 1.96
CA TRP A 135 8.46 15.44 2.42
C TRP A 135 7.49 14.94 3.49
N ALA A 136 6.97 15.88 4.29
CA ALA A 136 5.93 15.59 5.27
C ALA A 136 4.55 15.98 4.75
N ASN A 137 3.52 15.28 5.23
CA ASN A 137 2.12 15.58 4.97
C ASN A 137 1.37 15.69 6.30
N ILE A 138 0.53 16.71 6.43
CA ILE A 138 -0.46 16.85 7.50
C ILE A 138 -1.84 16.86 6.85
N ASN A 139 -2.64 15.85 7.16
CA ASN A 139 -3.95 15.63 6.57
C ASN A 139 -5.06 15.81 7.61
N PRO A 140 -5.64 17.04 7.73
CA PRO A 140 -6.80 17.29 8.57
C PRO A 140 -8.06 16.67 7.98
N LYS A 141 -9.15 16.77 8.72
CA LYS A 141 -10.48 16.33 8.25
C LYS A 141 -10.85 16.93 6.90
N GLY A 142 -11.39 16.09 6.03
CA GLY A 142 -11.78 16.45 4.65
C GLY A 142 -10.64 16.43 3.64
N SER A 143 -9.38 16.24 4.08
CA SER A 143 -8.24 16.15 3.17
C SER A 143 -8.13 14.74 2.53
N HIS A 144 -7.60 14.71 1.33
CA HIS A 144 -7.34 13.50 0.56
C HIS A 144 -6.20 13.71 -0.42
N ASN A 145 -5.74 12.64 -1.08
CA ASN A 145 -4.85 12.73 -2.23
C ASN A 145 -5.50 12.10 -3.45
N THR A 146 -5.49 12.82 -4.57
CA THR A 146 -5.99 12.30 -5.85
C THR A 146 -5.10 11.19 -6.37
N VAL A 147 -5.62 10.34 -7.25
CA VAL A 147 -4.85 9.26 -7.91
C VAL A 147 -3.63 9.86 -8.60
N HIS A 148 -2.45 9.29 -8.30
CA HIS A 148 -1.17 9.72 -8.87
C HIS A 148 -0.14 8.60 -8.79
N ASN A 149 1.02 8.82 -9.40
CA ASN A 149 2.24 8.03 -9.27
C ASN A 149 3.45 8.97 -9.19
N HIS A 150 4.63 8.41 -9.04
CA HIS A 150 5.87 9.16 -8.89
C HIS A 150 6.82 8.89 -10.06
N PRO A 151 6.78 9.70 -11.15
CA PRO A 151 7.67 9.51 -12.29
C PRO A 151 9.12 9.86 -11.93
N ASN A 152 10.07 9.28 -12.69
CA ASN A 152 11.52 9.53 -12.58
C ASN A 152 12.16 9.08 -11.27
N CYS A 153 11.60 8.08 -10.60
CA CYS A 153 12.20 7.37 -9.49
C CYS A 153 11.85 5.87 -9.59
N ASP A 154 12.51 5.04 -8.79
CA ASP A 154 12.35 3.59 -8.84
C ASP A 154 11.33 3.11 -7.82
N LEU A 155 11.45 3.60 -6.59
CA LEU A 155 10.57 3.26 -5.48
C LEU A 155 9.95 4.52 -4.89
N ALA A 156 8.74 4.38 -4.40
CA ALA A 156 8.04 5.37 -3.58
C ALA A 156 7.58 4.73 -2.28
N GLY A 157 7.37 5.54 -1.26
CA GLY A 157 6.88 5.04 0.01
C GLY A 157 6.32 6.12 0.92
N VAL A 158 5.74 5.64 2.01
CA VAL A 158 5.15 6.47 3.06
C VAL A 158 5.41 5.85 4.42
N TYR A 159 5.79 6.67 5.39
CA TYR A 159 5.89 6.32 6.80
C TYR A 159 4.81 7.07 7.59
N TYR A 160 4.07 6.38 8.43
CA TYR A 160 2.99 6.96 9.23
C TYR A 160 3.50 7.39 10.60
N VAL A 161 3.52 8.69 10.84
CA VAL A 161 3.99 9.32 12.09
C VAL A 161 2.88 9.39 13.12
N LYS A 162 1.67 9.76 12.69
CA LYS A 162 0.48 9.85 13.54
C LYS A 162 -0.74 9.35 12.79
N VAL A 163 -1.47 8.45 13.42
CA VAL A 163 -2.70 7.87 12.86
C VAL A 163 -3.79 7.98 13.91
N PRO A 164 -4.74 8.92 13.76
CA PRO A 164 -5.87 9.05 14.67
C PRO A 164 -6.81 7.85 14.57
N GLU A 165 -7.56 7.58 15.65
CA GLU A 165 -8.59 6.56 15.64
C GLU A 165 -9.73 6.90 14.69
N GLY A 166 -10.27 5.89 14.00
CA GLY A 166 -11.39 6.01 13.08
C GLY A 166 -10.96 6.06 11.63
N ASP A 167 -11.85 6.60 10.77
CA ASP A 167 -11.64 6.66 9.32
C ASP A 167 -10.82 7.91 8.95
N CYS A 168 -9.51 7.80 9.09
CA CYS A 168 -8.57 8.87 8.74
C CYS A 168 -8.04 8.81 7.29
N GLY A 169 -8.66 8.00 6.44
CA GLY A 169 -8.32 7.81 5.03
C GLY A 169 -7.26 6.72 4.79
N ASN A 170 -7.64 5.73 3.98
CA ASN A 170 -6.77 4.63 3.56
C ASN A 170 -5.92 5.05 2.37
N ILE A 171 -4.76 4.41 2.19
CA ILE A 171 -4.06 4.46 0.92
C ILE A 171 -4.60 3.34 0.02
N GLY A 172 -5.04 3.70 -1.19
CA GLY A 172 -5.56 2.79 -2.20
C GLY A 172 -4.52 2.55 -3.30
N PHE A 173 -4.13 1.29 -3.52
CA PHE A 173 -3.22 0.91 -4.61
C PHE A 173 -4.03 0.38 -5.79
N HIS A 174 -3.87 1.00 -6.95
CA HIS A 174 -4.60 0.66 -8.16
C HIS A 174 -3.89 -0.44 -8.96
N ASP A 175 -4.64 -1.41 -9.45
CA ASP A 175 -4.08 -2.44 -10.34
C ASP A 175 -3.44 -1.78 -11.57
N PRO A 176 -2.12 -1.94 -11.80
CA PRO A 176 -1.42 -1.29 -12.90
C PRO A 176 -1.77 -1.88 -14.26
N ARG A 177 -2.43 -3.04 -14.29
CA ARG A 177 -2.86 -3.66 -15.54
C ARG A 177 -4.09 -2.93 -16.07
N PRO A 178 -4.17 -2.70 -17.38
CA PRO A 178 -5.41 -2.17 -17.97
C PRO A 178 -6.56 -3.06 -17.56
N SER A 179 -7.63 -2.46 -17.08
CA SER A 179 -8.77 -3.13 -16.47
C SER A 179 -9.09 -4.44 -17.16
N LEU A 180 -9.04 -5.51 -16.41
CA LEU A 180 -9.40 -6.85 -16.87
C LEU A 180 -10.90 -6.86 -17.12
N PHE A 181 -11.21 -6.47 -18.32
CA PHE A 181 -12.51 -6.16 -18.80
C PHE A 181 -13.52 -7.25 -18.53
N GLY A 182 -14.53 -6.93 -17.76
CA GLY A 182 -15.80 -7.63 -17.72
C GLY A 182 -15.82 -8.97 -17.00
N ASN A 183 -14.71 -9.42 -16.37
CA ASN A 183 -14.74 -10.64 -15.58
C ASN A 183 -14.44 -10.38 -14.11
N THR A 184 -15.44 -9.83 -13.43
CA THR A 184 -15.42 -9.55 -11.99
C THR A 184 -15.01 -10.76 -11.16
N PHE A 185 -15.37 -11.98 -11.59
CA PHE A 185 -15.00 -13.21 -10.88
C PHE A 185 -13.49 -13.40 -10.75
N ILE A 186 -12.76 -13.25 -11.85
CA ILE A 186 -11.29 -13.39 -11.84
C ILE A 186 -10.66 -12.21 -11.08
N THR A 187 -11.15 -10.99 -11.36
CA THR A 187 -10.60 -9.78 -10.73
C THR A 187 -10.82 -9.76 -9.23
N GLU A 188 -12.01 -10.06 -8.76
CA GLU A 188 -12.34 -10.02 -7.33
C GLU A 188 -11.72 -11.19 -6.55
N ARG A 189 -11.59 -12.36 -7.17
CA ARG A 189 -11.19 -13.58 -6.45
C ARG A 189 -9.70 -13.91 -6.53
N TYR A 190 -9.03 -13.50 -7.60
CA TYR A 190 -7.62 -13.80 -7.81
C TYR A 190 -6.71 -12.57 -7.78
N VAL A 191 -7.28 -11.37 -7.94
CA VAL A 191 -6.51 -10.13 -8.03
C VAL A 191 -6.82 -9.17 -6.89
N GLY A 192 -7.87 -9.43 -6.10
CA GLY A 192 -8.23 -8.59 -4.96
C GLY A 192 -8.98 -7.30 -5.31
N GLY A 193 -9.52 -7.21 -6.55
CA GLY A 193 -10.22 -6.00 -7.04
C GLY A 193 -9.30 -5.10 -7.87
N THR A 194 -9.83 -3.93 -8.25
CA THR A 194 -9.09 -2.91 -9.04
C THR A 194 -8.31 -1.92 -8.18
N VAL A 195 -8.71 -1.78 -6.92
CA VAL A 195 -8.03 -0.97 -5.90
C VAL A 195 -7.90 -1.79 -4.63
N ILE A 196 -6.71 -1.86 -4.08
CA ILE A 196 -6.42 -2.57 -2.85
C ILE A 196 -6.14 -1.53 -1.75
N PRO A 197 -7.05 -1.33 -0.80
CA PRO A 197 -6.83 -0.39 0.30
C PRO A 197 -5.85 -0.98 1.33
N ARG A 198 -5.08 -0.10 1.96
CA ARG A 198 -4.29 -0.38 3.15
C ARG A 198 -4.61 0.66 4.20
N PHE A 199 -4.88 0.17 5.40
CA PHE A 199 -5.15 1.02 6.56
C PHE A 199 -3.84 1.64 7.04
N PRO A 200 -3.81 2.95 7.33
CA PRO A 200 -2.66 3.55 7.97
C PRO A 200 -2.51 2.97 9.38
N VAL A 201 -1.28 2.69 9.77
CA VAL A 201 -0.90 2.26 11.12
C VAL A 201 0.32 3.08 11.53
N GLU A 202 0.26 3.70 12.71
CA GLU A 202 1.39 4.47 13.24
C GLU A 202 2.63 3.57 13.37
N GLY A 203 3.78 4.06 12.92
CA GLY A 203 5.02 3.29 12.87
C GLY A 203 5.16 2.37 11.66
N ASN A 204 4.13 2.22 10.81
CA ASN A 204 4.26 1.44 9.58
C ASN A 204 4.83 2.27 8.43
N MET A 205 5.65 1.60 7.63
CA MET A 205 6.16 2.10 6.36
C MET A 205 5.64 1.21 5.23
N TYR A 206 5.09 1.82 4.18
CA TYR A 206 4.84 1.15 2.91
C TYR A 206 5.90 1.56 1.90
N LEU A 207 6.39 0.57 1.13
CA LEU A 207 7.33 0.80 0.03
C LEU A 207 6.83 0.02 -1.19
N PHE A 208 6.83 0.67 -2.36
CA PHE A 208 6.24 0.14 -3.58
C PHE A 208 6.90 0.75 -4.83
N PRO A 209 6.76 0.11 -6.03
CA PRO A 209 7.24 0.68 -7.27
C PRO A 209 6.64 2.07 -7.52
N SER A 210 7.46 3.03 -7.87
CA SER A 210 7.06 4.42 -8.07
C SER A 210 5.98 4.61 -9.15
N SER A 211 5.94 3.71 -10.13
CA SER A 211 4.96 3.70 -11.21
C SER A 211 3.56 3.23 -10.78
N LEU A 212 3.41 2.67 -9.57
CA LEU A 212 2.13 2.18 -9.07
C LEU A 212 1.21 3.35 -8.73
N ASN A 213 0.09 3.44 -9.46
CA ASN A 213 -0.93 4.44 -9.18
C ASN A 213 -1.54 4.19 -7.79
N HIS A 214 -1.68 5.26 -7.02
CA HIS A 214 -2.27 5.22 -5.70
C HIS A 214 -2.98 6.54 -5.38
N ASP A 215 -3.88 6.49 -4.43
CA ASP A 215 -4.59 7.63 -3.87
C ASP A 215 -4.65 7.51 -2.35
N VAL A 216 -5.24 8.50 -1.72
CA VAL A 216 -5.56 8.48 -0.30
C VAL A 216 -6.98 8.95 -0.10
N ASP A 217 -7.79 8.12 0.54
CA ASP A 217 -9.18 8.42 0.87
C ASP A 217 -9.32 9.67 1.74
N THR A 218 -10.50 10.27 1.73
CA THR A 218 -10.79 11.44 2.55
C THR A 218 -10.75 11.09 4.05
N SER A 219 -10.03 11.89 4.82
CA SER A 219 -10.06 11.79 6.29
C SER A 219 -11.40 12.30 6.84
N ASN A 220 -12.08 11.47 7.64
CA ASN A 220 -13.36 11.78 8.26
C ASN A 220 -13.26 12.05 9.78
N VAL A 221 -12.04 12.05 10.32
CA VAL A 221 -11.76 12.32 11.74
C VAL A 221 -11.30 13.76 11.96
N ASP A 222 -11.50 14.29 13.16
CA ASP A 222 -11.18 15.68 13.47
C ASP A 222 -9.68 15.92 13.73
N GLU A 223 -8.94 14.86 14.08
CA GLU A 223 -7.50 14.94 14.30
C GLU A 223 -6.71 14.79 13.00
N ASP A 224 -5.53 15.42 12.96
CA ASP A 224 -4.62 15.32 11.83
C ASP A 224 -3.99 13.93 11.74
N ARG A 225 -4.01 13.32 10.54
CA ARG A 225 -3.12 12.22 10.20
C ARG A 225 -1.81 12.81 9.66
N ILE A 226 -0.67 12.32 10.16
CA ILE A 226 0.66 12.82 9.77
C ILE A 226 1.46 11.67 9.16
N SER A 227 2.07 11.93 8.01
CA SER A 227 2.94 10.98 7.33
C SER A 227 4.15 11.66 6.71
N ILE A 228 5.22 10.90 6.50
CA ILE A 228 6.38 11.28 5.71
C ILE A 228 6.39 10.40 4.46
N SER A 229 6.37 11.02 3.28
CA SER A 229 6.46 10.34 2.00
C SER A 229 7.84 10.56 1.38
N PHE A 230 8.28 9.60 0.57
CA PHE A 230 9.59 9.67 -0.05
C PHE A 230 9.61 8.94 -1.40
N ASN A 231 10.55 9.36 -2.25
CA ASN A 231 10.91 8.73 -3.51
C ASN A 231 12.39 8.37 -3.49
N LEU A 232 12.73 7.28 -4.16
CA LEU A 232 14.10 6.76 -4.21
C LEU A 232 14.53 6.52 -5.65
N ILE A 233 15.77 6.91 -5.94
CA ILE A 233 16.52 6.44 -7.10
C ILE A 233 17.58 5.49 -6.57
N VAL A 234 17.57 4.24 -7.04
CA VAL A 234 18.42 3.15 -6.52
C VAL A 234 19.13 2.42 -7.66
N ARG A 235 20.25 1.79 -7.32
CA ARG A 235 21.01 0.89 -8.21
C ARG A 235 21.45 -0.37 -7.52
#